data_bb17289f89c51b66a697b6dd3bae0355
#
_entry.id   bb17289f89c51b66a697b6dd3bae0355
#
_cell.length_a   1.000
_cell.length_b   1.000
_cell.length_c   1.000
_cell.angle_alpha   90.00
_cell.angle_beta   90.00
_cell.angle_gamma   90.00
#
_symmetry.space_group_name_H-M   'P 1'
#
loop_
_entity.id
_entity.type
_entity.pdbx_description
1 polymer ?
#
loop_
_entity_poly.entity_id
_entity_poly.type
_entity_poly.pdbx_seq_one_letter_code
_entity_poly.pdbx_strand_id
1 'polypeptide(L)'
;MGHHICALVVAGQVDAERARSVGLHAELVHDDISVFPIDHHFSAYWAATRGGDAWLDLPGGLPATFPGEAVLRDLVREVTGTDEPRFAIIQTEYFAGLGGQWAVAFAGERRLTADQASINDALAVLGVRASATADEFDVIGLGGFRSNPDHLDHYADLCDELGV
;
A
#
# COMPACT_ATOMS: atom_id res chain seq x y z
N MET A 1 13.25 -18.97 1.65
CA MET A 1 13.33 -17.53 1.34
C MET A 1 12.05 -16.83 1.72
N GLY A 2 12.17 -15.64 2.28
CA GLY A 2 11.03 -14.89 2.74
C GLY A 2 10.41 -14.00 1.66
N HIS A 3 9.20 -13.57 1.92
CA HIS A 3 8.53 -12.49 1.20
C HIS A 3 7.92 -11.57 2.24
N HIS A 4 8.48 -10.36 2.35
CA HIS A 4 8.12 -9.43 3.42
C HIS A 4 8.04 -8.03 2.82
N ILE A 5 6.86 -7.66 2.37
CA ILE A 5 6.60 -6.34 1.79
C ILE A 5 5.40 -5.68 2.45
N CYS A 6 5.38 -4.37 2.36
CA CYS A 6 4.21 -3.55 2.60
C CYS A 6 4.17 -2.50 1.50
N ALA A 7 3.03 -2.29 0.90
CA ALA A 7 2.94 -1.37 -0.24
C ALA A 7 1.55 -0.76 -0.37
N LEU A 8 1.56 0.44 -0.95
CA LEU A 8 0.39 1.13 -1.46
C LEU A 8 0.28 0.82 -2.95
N VAL A 9 -0.83 0.27 -3.37
CA VAL A 9 -1.13 -0.06 -4.77
C VAL A 9 -2.17 0.93 -5.27
N VAL A 10 -1.85 1.66 -6.32
CA VAL A 10 -2.69 2.74 -6.83
C VAL A 10 -3.13 2.43 -8.25
N ALA A 11 -4.45 2.50 -8.49
CA ALA A 11 -5.03 2.38 -9.82
C ALA A 11 -5.22 3.77 -10.44
N GLY A 12 -4.90 3.90 -11.72
CA GLY A 12 -5.02 5.14 -12.47
C GLY A 12 -3.70 5.83 -12.72
N GLN A 13 -3.76 6.97 -13.37
CA GLN A 13 -2.60 7.79 -13.69
C GLN A 13 -2.03 8.42 -12.43
N VAL A 14 -0.70 8.34 -12.27
CA VAL A 14 0.02 8.92 -11.14
C VAL A 14 0.99 9.96 -11.66
N ASP A 15 0.97 11.14 -11.04
CA ASP A 15 1.98 12.17 -11.27
C ASP A 15 3.26 11.75 -10.53
N ALA A 16 4.27 11.33 -11.28
CA ALA A 16 5.51 10.80 -10.72
C ALA A 16 6.29 11.84 -9.89
N GLU A 17 6.22 13.10 -10.28
CA GLU A 17 6.90 14.18 -9.55
C GLU A 17 6.22 14.43 -8.20
N ARG A 18 4.91 14.51 -8.17
CA ARG A 18 4.14 14.62 -6.92
C ARG A 18 4.35 13.41 -6.03
N ALA A 19 4.36 12.22 -6.59
CA ALA A 19 4.63 11.00 -5.84
C ALA A 19 5.99 11.08 -5.14
N ARG A 20 7.05 11.43 -5.87
CA ARG A 20 8.38 11.59 -5.29
C ARG A 20 8.43 12.66 -4.20
N SER A 21 7.69 13.76 -4.37
CA SER A 21 7.66 14.86 -3.38
C SER A 21 7.09 14.44 -2.03
N VAL A 22 6.28 13.39 -1.99
CA VAL A 22 5.73 12.81 -0.74
C VAL A 22 6.38 11.47 -0.38
N GLY A 23 7.52 11.14 -0.98
CA GLY A 23 8.29 9.94 -0.65
C GLY A 23 7.76 8.65 -1.25
N LEU A 24 6.88 8.72 -2.25
CA LEU A 24 6.37 7.56 -2.96
C LEU A 24 7.22 7.28 -4.19
N HIS A 25 7.94 6.16 -4.17
CA HIS A 25 8.78 5.71 -5.27
C HIS A 25 8.22 4.41 -5.83
N ALA A 26 7.81 4.41 -7.10
CA ALA A 26 7.23 3.24 -7.72
C ALA A 26 8.26 2.12 -7.86
N GLU A 27 8.00 0.98 -7.24
CA GLU A 27 8.81 -0.24 -7.37
C GLU A 27 8.38 -1.04 -8.60
N LEU A 28 7.08 -1.06 -8.86
CA LEU A 28 6.48 -1.77 -9.99
C LEU A 28 5.45 -0.84 -10.64
N VAL A 29 5.39 -0.90 -11.97
CA VAL A 29 4.33 -0.27 -12.75
C VAL A 29 3.86 -1.29 -13.79
N HIS A 30 2.56 -1.56 -13.80
CA HIS A 30 1.93 -2.47 -14.76
C HIS A 30 0.62 -1.86 -15.24
N ASP A 31 0.57 -1.48 -16.52
CA ASP A 31 -0.55 -0.73 -17.10
C ASP A 31 -0.81 0.55 -16.29
N ASP A 32 -2.00 0.71 -15.73
CA ASP A 32 -2.37 1.84 -14.87
C ASP A 32 -2.25 1.53 -13.37
N ILE A 33 -1.55 0.45 -13.01
CA ILE A 33 -1.29 0.05 -11.62
C ILE A 33 0.13 0.43 -11.25
N SER A 34 0.28 1.17 -10.15
CA SER A 34 1.58 1.52 -9.57
C SER A 34 1.69 0.96 -8.16
N VAL A 35 2.84 0.38 -7.84
CA VAL A 35 3.12 -0.18 -6.51
C VAL A 35 4.20 0.66 -5.83
N PHE A 36 3.85 1.26 -4.71
CA PHE A 36 4.74 2.11 -3.92
C PHE A 36 5.03 1.43 -2.58
N PRO A 37 6.28 1.02 -2.31
CA PRO A 37 6.62 0.52 -0.98
C PRO A 37 6.37 1.59 0.08
N ILE A 38 5.71 1.19 1.15
CA ILE A 38 5.50 2.00 2.35
C ILE A 38 5.65 1.11 3.58
N ASP A 39 5.68 1.69 4.75
CA ASP A 39 5.58 0.98 6.01
C ASP A 39 4.72 1.77 7.00
N HIS A 40 4.54 1.24 8.19
CA HIS A 40 3.73 1.92 9.22
C HIS A 40 4.39 3.22 9.72
N HIS A 41 5.70 3.34 9.64
CA HIS A 41 6.39 4.59 9.97
C HIS A 41 6.14 5.66 8.91
N PHE A 42 6.10 5.29 7.64
CA PHE A 42 5.75 6.19 6.55
C PHE A 42 4.38 6.83 6.79
N SER A 43 3.36 6.01 7.04
CA SER A 43 2.00 6.53 7.25
C SER A 43 1.86 7.33 8.55
N ALA A 44 2.51 6.88 9.63
CA ALA A 44 2.53 7.62 10.90
C ALA A 44 3.22 8.98 10.76
N TYR A 45 4.34 9.04 10.04
CA TYR A 45 5.05 10.29 9.77
C TYR A 45 4.15 11.30 9.04
N TRP A 46 3.48 10.87 7.96
CA TRP A 46 2.62 11.77 7.20
C TRP A 46 1.37 12.18 7.97
N ALA A 47 0.79 11.29 8.77
CA ALA A 47 -0.33 11.63 9.65
C ALA A 47 0.07 12.71 10.65
N ALA A 48 1.21 12.55 11.32
CA ALA A 48 1.72 13.54 12.28
C ALA A 48 2.05 14.87 11.57
N THR A 49 2.72 14.83 10.43
CA THR A 49 3.15 16.02 9.70
C THR A 49 1.96 16.83 9.18
N ARG A 50 0.89 16.15 8.77
CA ARG A 50 -0.33 16.80 8.25
C ARG A 50 -1.40 17.01 9.31
N GLY A 51 -1.15 16.63 10.57
CA GLY A 51 -2.04 16.86 11.70
C GLY A 51 -3.30 16.01 11.68
N GLY A 52 -3.29 14.85 11.00
CA GLY A 52 -4.41 13.93 10.93
C GLY A 52 -4.29 12.81 11.95
N ASP A 53 -5.41 12.49 12.61
CA ASP A 53 -5.51 11.38 13.56
C ASP A 53 -6.57 10.35 13.12
N ALA A 54 -7.14 10.52 11.92
CA ALA A 54 -8.17 9.65 11.40
C ALA A 54 -7.58 8.36 10.80
N TRP A 55 -8.37 7.31 10.83
CA TRP A 55 -8.03 6.00 10.30
C TRP A 55 -8.92 5.65 9.11
N LEU A 56 -8.38 4.83 8.22
CA LEU A 56 -9.17 4.21 7.16
C LEU A 56 -10.15 3.21 7.77
N ASP A 57 -11.20 2.88 7.02
CA ASP A 57 -12.15 1.82 7.40
C ASP A 57 -11.50 0.45 7.23
N LEU A 58 -10.86 -0.05 8.27
CA LEU A 58 -10.11 -1.30 8.25
C LEU A 58 -10.87 -2.43 8.94
N PRO A 59 -10.73 -3.68 8.42
CA PRO A 59 -11.24 -4.85 9.12
C PRO A 59 -10.41 -5.15 10.37
N GLY A 60 -10.94 -5.98 11.26
CA GLY A 60 -10.15 -6.54 12.36
C GLY A 60 -9.14 -7.56 11.88
N GLY A 61 -8.18 -7.89 12.75
CA GLY A 61 -7.20 -8.97 12.51
C GLY A 61 -6.00 -8.59 11.67
N LEU A 62 -5.80 -7.31 11.38
CA LEU A 62 -4.61 -6.84 10.69
C LEU A 62 -3.41 -6.78 11.63
N PRO A 63 -2.17 -6.97 11.11
CA PRO A 63 -0.97 -6.80 11.92
C PRO A 63 -0.87 -5.37 12.48
N ALA A 64 -0.23 -5.22 13.64
CA ALA A 64 0.00 -3.90 14.23
C ALA A 64 0.83 -2.97 13.33
N THR A 65 1.63 -3.54 12.46
CA THR A 65 2.45 -2.80 11.48
C THR A 65 1.74 -2.47 10.18
N PHE A 66 0.45 -2.83 10.05
CA PHE A 66 -0.32 -2.51 8.84
C PHE A 66 -0.62 -1.01 8.80
N PRO A 67 -0.19 -0.29 7.75
CA PRO A 67 -0.44 1.15 7.66
C PRO A 67 -1.94 1.40 7.47
N GLY A 68 -2.51 2.23 8.32
CA GLY A 68 -3.97 2.43 8.30
C GLY A 68 -4.43 3.86 8.47
N GLU A 69 -3.51 4.81 8.57
CA GLU A 69 -3.86 6.22 8.75
C GLU A 69 -4.53 6.78 7.48
N ALA A 70 -5.60 7.54 7.67
CA ALA A 70 -6.39 8.10 6.57
C ALA A 70 -5.59 9.06 5.67
N VAL A 71 -4.45 9.56 6.14
CA VAL A 71 -3.55 10.39 5.34
C VAL A 71 -3.11 9.69 4.06
N LEU A 72 -3.05 8.36 4.05
CA LEU A 72 -2.69 7.60 2.84
C LEU A 72 -3.67 7.87 1.70
N ARG A 73 -4.97 7.95 1.99
CA ARG A 73 -5.98 8.34 1.00
C ARG A 73 -5.73 9.74 0.46
N ASP A 74 -5.37 10.66 1.33
CA ASP A 74 -5.10 12.05 0.94
C ASP A 74 -3.86 12.13 0.05
N LEU A 75 -2.82 11.36 0.34
CA LEU A 75 -1.64 11.25 -0.52
C LEU A 75 -2.01 10.70 -1.90
N VAL A 76 -2.86 9.67 -1.95
CA VAL A 76 -3.31 9.11 -3.24
C VAL A 76 -4.14 10.12 -4.03
N ARG A 77 -5.02 10.87 -3.38
CA ARG A 77 -5.75 11.98 -4.01
C ARG A 77 -4.79 12.99 -4.64
N GLU A 78 -3.75 13.35 -3.91
CA GLU A 78 -2.76 14.33 -4.35
C GLU A 78 -1.97 13.84 -5.57
N VAL A 79 -1.49 12.59 -5.56
CA VAL A 79 -0.66 12.06 -6.65
C VAL A 79 -1.45 11.63 -7.87
N THR A 80 -2.73 11.34 -7.73
CA THR A 80 -3.61 10.97 -8.86
C THR A 80 -4.44 12.13 -9.39
N GLY A 81 -4.65 13.17 -8.57
CA GLY A 81 -5.50 14.29 -8.94
C GLY A 81 -7.00 13.96 -8.96
N THR A 82 -7.42 12.86 -8.34
CA THR A 82 -8.83 12.46 -8.26
C THR A 82 -9.35 12.52 -6.82
N ASP A 83 -10.60 12.95 -6.66
CA ASP A 83 -11.24 13.04 -5.35
C ASP A 83 -11.61 11.67 -4.77
N GLU A 84 -11.85 10.69 -5.64
CA GLU A 84 -12.22 9.33 -5.25
C GLU A 84 -11.19 8.33 -5.78
N PRO A 85 -9.97 8.33 -5.22
CA PRO A 85 -8.90 7.46 -5.69
C PRO A 85 -9.21 5.99 -5.41
N ARG A 86 -8.78 5.12 -6.31
CA ARG A 86 -8.85 3.68 -6.13
C ARG A 86 -7.47 3.17 -5.76
N PHE A 87 -7.35 2.57 -4.60
CA PHE A 87 -6.07 2.10 -4.08
C PHE A 87 -6.24 0.94 -3.12
N ALA A 88 -5.17 0.23 -2.87
CA ALA A 88 -5.11 -0.82 -1.87
C ALA A 88 -3.86 -0.67 -1.02
N ILE A 89 -3.92 -1.20 0.20
CA ILE A 89 -2.76 -1.40 1.05
C ILE A 89 -2.58 -2.89 1.19
N ILE A 90 -1.37 -3.38 0.94
CA ILE A 90 -1.03 -4.81 0.99
C ILE A 90 0.17 -5.03 1.90
N GLN A 91 0.17 -6.18 2.57
CA GLN A 91 1.30 -6.60 3.40
C GLN A 91 1.46 -8.12 3.32
N THR A 92 2.71 -8.57 3.22
CA THR A 92 3.06 -9.99 3.31
C THR A 92 4.08 -10.21 4.42
N GLU A 93 3.98 -11.34 5.08
CA GLU A 93 4.98 -11.82 6.03
C GLU A 93 5.10 -13.32 5.86
N TYR A 94 6.00 -13.76 4.98
CA TYR A 94 6.26 -15.19 4.75
C TYR A 94 7.73 -15.49 5.00
N PHE A 95 7.98 -16.53 5.77
CA PHE A 95 9.31 -17.08 5.97
C PHE A 95 9.22 -18.61 6.02
N ALA A 96 10.01 -19.28 5.20
CA ALA A 96 10.06 -20.74 5.13
C ALA A 96 8.68 -21.40 4.93
N GLY A 97 7.80 -20.75 4.14
CA GLY A 97 6.45 -21.25 3.86
C GLY A 97 5.43 -20.97 4.95
N LEU A 98 5.83 -20.30 6.05
CA LEU A 98 4.94 -19.88 7.12
C LEU A 98 4.73 -18.39 7.08
N GLY A 99 3.51 -17.94 7.39
CA GLY A 99 3.19 -16.53 7.47
C GLY A 99 1.80 -16.20 6.95
N GLY A 100 1.61 -14.97 6.52
CA GLY A 100 0.32 -14.49 6.08
C GLY A 100 0.41 -13.34 5.10
N GLN A 101 -0.75 -12.97 4.58
CA GLN A 101 -0.93 -11.80 3.75
C GLN A 101 -2.19 -11.06 4.15
N TRP A 102 -2.19 -9.76 3.98
CA TRP A 102 -3.31 -8.89 4.32
C TRP A 102 -3.46 -7.82 3.24
N ALA A 103 -4.71 -7.49 2.93
CA ALA A 103 -5.00 -6.48 1.93
C ALA A 103 -6.35 -5.81 2.18
N VAL A 104 -6.42 -4.53 1.92
CA VAL A 104 -7.67 -3.75 1.96
C VAL A 104 -7.65 -2.79 0.78
N ALA A 105 -8.74 -2.76 0.00
CA ALA A 105 -8.87 -1.85 -1.14
C ALA A 105 -10.00 -0.84 -0.92
N PHE A 106 -9.84 0.35 -1.48
CA PHE A 106 -10.75 1.48 -1.32
C PHE A 106 -11.04 2.17 -2.65
N ALA A 107 -12.23 2.76 -2.73
CA ALA A 107 -12.56 3.83 -3.67
C ALA A 107 -12.94 5.05 -2.83
N GLY A 108 -12.04 6.03 -2.75
CA GLY A 108 -12.17 7.16 -1.82
C GLY A 108 -12.24 6.66 -0.37
N GLU A 109 -13.33 6.97 0.30
CA GLU A 109 -13.54 6.54 1.69
C GLU A 109 -14.17 5.15 1.80
N ARG A 110 -14.71 4.62 0.71
CA ARG A 110 -15.44 3.37 0.70
C ARG A 110 -14.51 2.17 0.59
N ARG A 111 -14.59 1.26 1.55
CA ARG A 111 -13.88 -0.03 1.48
C ARG A 111 -14.54 -0.93 0.43
N LEU A 112 -13.75 -1.49 -0.48
CA LEU A 112 -14.21 -2.34 -1.58
C LEU A 112 -14.08 -3.83 -1.27
N THR A 113 -13.20 -4.20 -0.35
CA THR A 113 -12.90 -5.59 -0.02
C THR A 113 -13.67 -6.05 1.23
N ALA A 114 -13.98 -7.34 1.28
CA ALA A 114 -14.54 -7.97 2.49
C ALA A 114 -13.44 -8.14 3.55
N ASP A 115 -13.84 -8.48 4.77
CA ASP A 115 -12.92 -8.88 5.82
C ASP A 115 -12.12 -10.11 5.36
N GLN A 116 -10.85 -10.18 5.72
CA GLN A 116 -9.94 -11.29 5.37
C GLN A 116 -9.72 -11.45 3.85
N ALA A 117 -9.89 -10.38 3.07
CA ALA A 117 -9.59 -10.42 1.65
C ALA A 117 -8.10 -10.72 1.40
N SER A 118 -7.81 -11.47 0.35
CA SER A 118 -6.44 -11.71 -0.12
C SER A 118 -5.90 -10.52 -0.91
N ILE A 119 -4.60 -10.52 -1.16
CA ILE A 119 -3.99 -9.53 -2.06
C ILE A 119 -4.60 -9.67 -3.46
N ASN A 120 -4.82 -10.89 -3.96
CA ASN A 120 -5.46 -11.10 -5.26
C ASN A 120 -6.87 -10.51 -5.31
N ASP A 121 -7.65 -10.64 -4.25
CA ASP A 121 -8.99 -10.02 -4.16
C ASP A 121 -8.89 -8.49 -4.27
N ALA A 122 -7.98 -7.88 -3.55
CA ALA A 122 -7.78 -6.44 -3.57
C ALA A 122 -7.32 -5.95 -4.96
N LEU A 123 -6.38 -6.65 -5.58
CA LEU A 123 -5.91 -6.32 -6.92
C LEU A 123 -7.01 -6.47 -7.97
N ALA A 124 -7.84 -7.49 -7.86
CA ALA A 124 -8.95 -7.72 -8.79
C ALA A 124 -9.97 -6.57 -8.74
N VAL A 125 -10.31 -6.06 -7.55
CA VAL A 125 -11.24 -4.91 -7.46
C VAL A 125 -10.63 -3.61 -7.96
N LEU A 126 -9.30 -3.52 -8.04
CA LEU A 126 -8.61 -2.39 -8.68
C LEU A 126 -8.50 -2.53 -10.21
N GLY A 127 -8.94 -3.66 -10.76
CA GLY A 127 -8.94 -3.89 -12.20
C GLY A 127 -7.80 -4.76 -12.72
N VAL A 128 -6.96 -5.32 -11.87
CA VAL A 128 -5.93 -6.26 -12.28
C VAL A 128 -6.61 -7.56 -12.72
N ARG A 129 -6.18 -8.10 -13.86
CA ARG A 129 -6.73 -9.34 -14.43
C ARG A 129 -5.70 -10.46 -14.35
N ALA A 130 -6.09 -11.58 -13.75
CA ALA A 130 -5.31 -12.81 -13.83
C ALA A 130 -5.23 -13.30 -15.28
N SER A 131 -4.15 -13.99 -15.62
CA SER A 131 -3.99 -14.68 -16.90
C SER A 131 -4.25 -16.17 -16.74
N ALA A 132 -4.14 -16.92 -17.84
CA ALA A 132 -4.26 -18.37 -17.80
C ALA A 132 -3.13 -19.06 -17.00
N THR A 133 -2.00 -18.36 -16.78
CA THR A 133 -0.80 -18.92 -16.16
C THR A 133 -0.33 -18.17 -14.91
N ALA A 134 -0.95 -17.04 -14.59
CA ALA A 134 -0.54 -16.19 -13.46
C ALA A 134 -1.77 -15.55 -12.79
N ASP A 135 -1.77 -15.53 -11.47
CA ASP A 135 -2.78 -14.79 -10.70
C ASP A 135 -2.49 -13.29 -10.71
N GLU A 136 -3.35 -12.49 -10.10
CA GLU A 136 -3.22 -11.03 -10.07
C GLU A 136 -1.89 -10.59 -9.45
N PHE A 137 -1.45 -11.26 -8.39
CA PHE A 137 -0.19 -11.00 -7.70
C PHE A 137 1.01 -11.16 -8.65
N ASP A 138 1.05 -12.24 -9.40
CA ASP A 138 2.15 -12.52 -10.33
C ASP A 138 2.06 -11.67 -11.60
N VAL A 139 0.86 -11.37 -12.09
CA VAL A 139 0.67 -10.53 -13.29
C VAL A 139 1.33 -9.16 -13.12
N ILE A 140 1.22 -8.54 -11.96
CA ILE A 140 1.85 -7.23 -11.72
C ILE A 140 3.29 -7.32 -11.24
N GLY A 141 3.82 -8.54 -11.06
CA GLY A 141 5.24 -8.76 -10.72
C GLY A 141 5.57 -8.75 -9.24
N LEU A 142 4.60 -8.86 -8.34
CA LEU A 142 4.83 -8.85 -6.89
C LEU A 142 5.69 -10.02 -6.42
N GLY A 143 5.70 -11.14 -7.12
CA GLY A 143 6.55 -12.27 -6.79
C GLY A 143 8.05 -11.95 -6.80
N GLY A 144 8.47 -11.00 -7.64
CA GLY A 144 9.85 -10.51 -7.71
C GLY A 144 10.18 -9.40 -6.71
N PHE A 145 9.16 -8.76 -6.13
CA PHE A 145 9.32 -7.73 -5.11
C PHE A 145 9.22 -8.38 -3.73
N ARG A 146 10.34 -8.78 -3.16
CA ARG A 146 10.38 -9.68 -2.00
C ARG A 146 10.60 -8.98 -0.66
N SER A 147 11.10 -7.75 -0.66
CA SER A 147 11.34 -6.98 0.55
C SER A 147 11.26 -5.48 0.25
N ASN A 148 10.87 -4.72 1.26
CA ASN A 148 10.83 -3.26 1.14
C ASN A 148 12.25 -2.69 0.97
N PRO A 149 12.39 -1.62 0.16
CA PRO A 149 13.69 -0.98 -0.06
C PRO A 149 14.14 -0.17 1.16
N ASP A 150 15.46 -0.01 1.29
CA ASP A 150 16.11 0.64 2.44
C ASP A 150 15.77 2.14 2.56
N HIS A 151 15.32 2.79 1.49
CA HIS A 151 14.95 4.21 1.56
C HIS A 151 13.80 4.50 2.54
N LEU A 152 13.05 3.48 2.95
CA LEU A 152 11.99 3.62 3.95
C LEU A 152 12.52 3.68 5.39
N ASP A 153 13.74 3.25 5.64
CA ASP A 153 14.27 3.10 7.00
C ASP A 153 14.34 4.43 7.76
N HIS A 154 14.57 5.54 7.05
CA HIS A 154 14.64 6.86 7.68
C HIS A 154 13.32 7.33 8.30
N TYR A 155 12.17 6.76 7.91
CA TYR A 155 10.88 7.14 8.50
C TYR A 155 10.77 6.74 9.97
N ALA A 156 11.41 5.66 10.40
CA ALA A 156 11.48 5.30 11.82
C ALA A 156 12.16 6.42 12.63
N ASP A 157 13.29 6.93 12.14
CA ASP A 157 14.01 8.03 12.79
C ASP A 157 13.17 9.32 12.80
N LEU A 158 12.49 9.64 11.69
CA LEU A 158 11.62 10.81 11.63
C LEU A 158 10.43 10.70 12.58
N CYS A 159 9.87 9.52 12.75
CA CYS A 159 8.81 9.28 13.74
C CYS A 159 9.32 9.49 15.15
N ASP A 160 10.51 8.98 15.48
CA ASP A 160 11.13 9.17 16.79
C ASP A 160 11.35 10.67 17.09
N GLU A 161 11.80 11.44 16.11
CA GLU A 161 11.97 12.90 16.24
C GLU A 161 10.65 13.63 16.52
N LEU A 162 9.54 13.13 15.94
CA LEU A 162 8.21 13.70 16.15
C LEU A 162 7.51 13.16 17.38
N GLY A 163 8.01 12.12 18.01
CA GLY A 163 7.40 11.47 19.17
C GLY A 163 6.17 10.63 18.85
N VAL A 164 6.14 10.02 17.65
CA VAL A 164 5.02 9.19 17.19
C VAL A 164 5.46 7.76 16.90
#